data_ad06793d8265fa3b1dc2646136f7a285
#
_entry.id   ad06793d8265fa3b1dc2646136f7a285
#
_cell.length_a   1.000
_cell.length_b   1.000
_cell.length_c   1.000
_cell.angle_alpha   90.00
_cell.angle_beta   90.00
_cell.angle_gamma   90.00
#
_symmetry.space_group_name_H-M   'P 1'
#
loop_
_entity.id
_entity.type
_entity.pdbx_description
1 polymer ?
#
loop_
_entity_poly.entity_id
_entity_poly.type
_entity_poly.pdbx_seq_one_letter_code
_entity_poly.pdbx_strand_id
1 'polypeptide(L)' 'MNPIHNDIVPGQLVCEIAFEELNIQWENYKIKYLKPIDIHDDIRFFVEDETIIKVSDDLYGVKLMVLKN' A
#
# COMPACT_ATOMS: atom_id res chain seq x y z
N MET A 1 -6.91 2.66 -28.13
CA MET A 1 -6.50 2.59 -27.43
C MET A 1 -6.10 2.45 -26.74
N ASN A 2 -6.06 2.69 -26.22
CA ASN A 2 -5.46 2.78 -25.33
C ASN A 2 -4.95 2.21 -24.83
N PRO A 3 -4.66 2.11 -24.80
CA PRO A 3 -4.17 1.52 -24.11
C PRO A 3 -3.51 1.54 -23.22
N ILE A 4 -3.84 1.63 -22.71
CA ILE A 4 -3.23 2.01 -21.70
C ILE A 4 -2.80 0.97 -20.89
N HIS A 5 -1.72 1.01 -20.48
CA HIS A 5 -1.24 0.17 -19.68
C HIS A 5 -1.36 0.59 -18.43
N ASN A 6 -2.09 0.06 -17.68
CA ASN A 6 -2.14 0.29 -16.41
C ASN A 6 -1.46 -0.74 -15.69
N ASP A 7 -0.25 -0.47 -15.38
CA ASP A 7 0.55 -1.27 -14.51
C ASP A 7 0.37 -0.83 -13.04
N ILE A 8 -0.65 -0.05 -12.79
CA ILE A 8 -0.93 0.44 -11.44
C ILE A 8 -1.65 -0.63 -10.63
N VAL A 9 -1.16 -0.90 -9.44
CA VAL A 9 -1.74 -1.90 -8.56
C VAL A 9 -2.86 -1.25 -7.74
N PRO A 10 -4.04 -1.84 -7.67
CA PRO A 10 -5.12 -1.28 -6.85
C PRO A 10 -4.70 -1.21 -5.38
N GLY A 11 -5.02 -0.10 -4.74
CA GLY A 11 -4.64 0.09 -3.34
C GLY A 11 -5.22 -0.94 -2.39
N GLN A 12 -6.43 -1.41 -2.68
CA GLN A 12 -7.05 -2.45 -1.85
C GLN A 12 -6.23 -3.74 -1.89
N LEU A 13 -5.72 -4.09 -3.05
CA LEU A 13 -4.89 -5.28 -3.19
C LEU A 13 -3.58 -5.11 -2.42
N VAL A 14 -2.99 -3.92 -2.50
CA VAL A 14 -1.76 -3.63 -1.77
C VAL A 14 -2.00 -3.74 -0.27
N CYS A 15 -3.14 -3.26 0.20
CA CYS A 15 -3.50 -3.35 1.61
C CYS A 15 -3.60 -4.81 2.06
N GLU A 16 -4.23 -5.64 1.25
CA GLU A 16 -4.39 -7.07 1.57
C GLU A 16 -3.04 -7.78 1.61
N ILE A 17 -2.16 -7.44 0.67
CA ILE A 17 -0.82 -8.00 0.65
C ILE A 17 -0.05 -7.57 1.90
N ALA A 18 -0.18 -6.31 2.28
CA ALA A 18 0.49 -5.80 3.47
C ALA A 18 0.02 -6.54 4.73
N PHE A 19 -1.28 -6.76 4.85
CA PHE A 19 -1.82 -7.50 5.98
C PHE A 19 -1.25 -8.92 6.03
N GLU A 20 -1.13 -9.55 4.89
CA GLU A 20 -0.61 -10.90 4.83
C GLU A 20 0.88 -10.94 5.17
N GLU A 21 1.65 -10.02 4.58
CA GLU A 21 3.09 -9.98 4.82
C GLU A 21 3.43 -9.64 6.26
N LEU A 22 2.65 -8.77 6.88
CA LEU A 22 2.91 -8.33 8.25
C LEU A 22 2.14 -9.16 9.29
N ASN A 23 1.35 -10.10 8.83
CA ASN A 23 0.53 -10.96 9.68
C ASN A 23 -0.40 -10.12 10.56
N ILE A 24 -1.04 -9.13 9.95
CA ILE A 24 -1.95 -8.21 10.62
C ILE A 24 -3.37 -8.44 10.10
N GLN A 25 -4.36 -8.27 10.99
CA GLN A 25 -5.72 -8.44 10.59
C GLN A 25 -6.56 -7.38 11.28
N TRP A 26 -6.73 -6.25 10.64
CA TRP A 26 -7.55 -5.17 11.15
C TRP A 26 -8.93 -5.26 10.53
N GLU A 27 -9.96 -5.14 11.36
CA GLU A 27 -11.33 -5.19 10.87
C GLU A 27 -11.80 -3.84 10.34
N ASN A 28 -11.34 -2.76 10.94
CA ASN A 28 -11.73 -1.42 10.52
C ASN A 28 -10.49 -0.60 10.26
N TYR A 29 -10.40 -0.04 9.07
CA TYR A 29 -9.23 0.75 8.70
C TYR A 29 -9.58 1.69 7.55
N LYS A 30 -8.70 2.68 7.31
CA LYS A 30 -8.83 3.59 6.23
C LYS A 30 -7.59 3.48 5.39
N ILE A 31 -7.72 3.61 4.09
CA ILE A 31 -6.56 3.61 3.18
C ILE A 31 -6.38 5.04 2.67
N LYS A 32 -5.17 5.56 2.81
CA LYS A 32 -4.85 6.89 2.31
C LYS A 32 -3.92 6.72 1.13
N TYR A 33 -4.39 7.15 -0.04
CA TYR A 33 -3.61 7.03 -1.26
C TYR A 33 -2.81 8.30 -1.46
N LEU A 34 -1.51 8.19 -1.56
CA LEU A 34 -0.63 9.33 -1.76
C LEU A 34 -0.08 9.37 -3.17
N LYS A 35 0.35 8.24 -3.68
CA LYS A 35 0.89 8.14 -5.03
C LYS A 35 0.52 6.78 -5.61
N PRO A 36 0.41 6.66 -6.93
CA PRO A 36 0.14 5.37 -7.56
C PRO A 36 1.28 4.38 -7.31
N ILE A 37 0.94 3.12 -7.15
CA ILE A 37 1.91 2.05 -6.99
C ILE A 37 1.92 1.25 -8.29
N ASP A 38 3.10 1.17 -8.90
CA ASP A 38 3.28 0.44 -10.14
C ASP A 38 3.69 -1.00 -9.79
N ILE A 39 3.33 -1.96 -10.62
CA ILE A 39 3.68 -3.34 -10.35
C ILE A 39 5.19 -3.57 -10.37
N HIS A 40 5.94 -2.64 -10.95
CA HIS A 40 7.39 -2.73 -10.99
C HIS A 40 8.07 -2.00 -9.83
N ASP A 41 7.31 -1.37 -8.96
CA ASP A 41 7.88 -0.66 -7.82
C ASP A 41 8.43 -1.64 -6.80
N ASP A 42 9.54 -1.27 -6.19
CA ASP A 42 10.13 -2.06 -5.13
C ASP A 42 9.59 -1.54 -3.81
N ILE A 43 8.43 -2.01 -3.43
CA ILE A 43 7.74 -1.49 -2.26
C ILE A 43 8.07 -2.29 -1.01
N ARG A 44 8.00 -1.60 0.11
CA ARG A 44 8.24 -2.18 1.43
C ARG A 44 7.13 -1.75 2.36
N PHE A 45 6.86 -2.60 3.34
CA PHE A 45 5.79 -2.36 4.29
C PHE A 45 6.39 -2.08 5.67
N PHE A 46 5.91 -1.01 6.31
CA PHE A 46 6.35 -0.65 7.65
C PHE A 46 5.14 -0.44 8.54
N VAL A 47 5.24 -0.84 9.79
CA VAL A 47 4.20 -0.60 10.78
C VAL A 47 4.70 0.43 11.77
N GLU A 48 3.89 1.47 11.99
CA GLU A 48 4.24 2.51 12.93
C GLU A 48 3.19 2.56 14.03
N ASP A 49 3.59 2.54 15.26
CA ASP A 49 2.73 2.62 16.45
C ASP A 49 1.63 1.56 16.47
N GLU A 50 1.79 0.48 15.75
CA GLU A 50 0.82 -0.62 15.69
C GLU A 50 -0.55 -0.17 15.17
N THR A 51 -0.64 1.01 14.60
CA THR A 51 -1.89 1.54 14.08
C THR A 51 -1.79 2.03 12.65
N ILE A 52 -0.59 2.12 12.11
CA ILE A 52 -0.37 2.66 10.77
C ILE A 52 0.54 1.72 10.01
N ILE A 53 0.11 1.35 8.80
CA ILE A 53 0.96 0.61 7.88
C ILE A 53 1.36 1.58 6.77
N LYS A 54 2.65 1.71 6.52
CA LYS A 54 3.13 2.56 5.43
C LYS A 54 3.68 1.69 4.33
N VAL A 55 3.25 1.95 3.11
CA VAL A 55 3.75 1.26 1.93
C VAL A 55 4.65 2.25 1.21
N SER A 56 5.92 1.94 1.13
CA SER A 56 6.93 2.86 0.67
C SER A 56 7.73 2.29 -0.49
N ASP A 57 8.13 3.17 -1.40
CA ASP A 57 9.00 2.83 -2.51
C ASP A 57 10.37 3.43 -2.21
N ASP A 58 11.43 2.74 -2.57
CA ASP A 58 12.80 3.20 -2.31
C ASP A 58 13.10 4.55 -2.95
N LEU A 59 12.50 4.83 -4.09
CA LEU A 59 12.78 6.07 -4.81
C LEU A 59 11.85 7.21 -4.46
N TYR A 60 10.58 6.92 -4.24
CA TYR A 60 9.58 7.97 -4.11
C TYR A 60 8.96 8.12 -2.72
N GLY A 61 9.40 7.33 -1.77
CA GLY A 61 8.90 7.42 -0.40
C GLY A 61 7.54 6.76 -0.22
N VAL A 62 6.77 7.22 0.74
CA VAL A 62 5.51 6.59 1.09
C VAL A 62 4.47 6.86 0.01
N LYS A 63 3.88 5.80 -0.51
CA LYS A 63 2.87 5.91 -1.55
C LYS A 63 1.46 5.61 -1.04
N LEU A 64 1.35 4.87 0.04
CA LEU A 64 0.05 4.48 0.57
C LEU A 64 0.16 4.26 2.07
N MET A 65 -0.88 4.61 2.79
CA MET A 65 -0.93 4.36 4.22
C MET A 65 -2.24 3.69 4.57
N VAL A 66 -2.20 2.75 5.49
CA VAL A 66 -3.39 2.11 6.03
C VAL A 66 -3.48 2.51 7.49
N LEU A 67 -4.57 3.16 7.84
CA LEU A 67 -4.74 3.69 9.19
C LEU A 67 -5.81 2.90 9.92
N LYS A 68 -5.42 2.33 11.05
CA LYS A 68 -6.35 1.56 11.86
C LYS A 68 -7.33 2.49 12.54
N ASN A 69 -8.57 2.16 12.48
CA ASN A 69 -9.59 2.95 13.18
C ASN A 69 -9.70 2.57 14.66
#